data_2bd906cdc436cefa39100899963067f4
#
_entry.id   2bd906cdc436cefa39100899963067f4
#
_cell.length_a   1.000
_cell.length_b   1.000
_cell.length_c   1.000
_cell.angle_alpha   90.00
_cell.angle_beta   90.00
_cell.angle_gamma   90.00
#
_symmetry.space_group_name_H-M   'P 1'
#
loop_
_entity.id
_entity.type
_entity.pdbx_description
1 polymer ?
#
loop_
_entity_poly.entity_id
_entity_poly.type
_entity_poly.pdbx_seq_one_letter_code
_entity_poly.pdbx_strand_id
1 'polypeptide(L)'
;MKSKAIVTGASRGIGKAIALELASLGFDLALVARDTSALDAVAEEAQAAAGDSDISVVCIPADLADENAPEEIVSQTVRWLGGVDLLVNCAGIAQAGSFTEVTPEQWNSIFAVNARAPFFLCKAALPYLKESAKPMVINISSVVGFKGYANQSAYSSSKHALAGFTKVFAKEVQPFGIRVHLISPGGVATEMVRQTRPDINPDDLIQPEEICEIVRFLVTRKGKGTIDQFYIRRFNSLAFD
;
A
#
# COMPACT_ATOMS: atom_id res chain seq x y z
N MET A 1 -20.60 12.61 5.00
CA MET A 1 -19.22 13.04 4.69
C MET A 1 -18.58 11.95 3.88
N LYS A 2 -17.74 12.29 2.88
CA LYS A 2 -16.98 11.34 2.08
C LYS A 2 -15.86 10.73 2.91
N SER A 3 -15.53 9.49 2.62
CA SER A 3 -14.37 8.83 3.26
C SER A 3 -13.07 9.34 2.63
N LYS A 4 -12.01 9.48 3.42
CA LYS A 4 -10.74 10.08 3.07
C LYS A 4 -9.63 9.03 3.13
N ALA A 5 -8.89 8.89 2.05
CA ALA A 5 -7.86 7.87 1.95
C ALA A 5 -6.49 8.46 1.64
N ILE A 6 -5.46 7.95 2.31
CA ILE A 6 -4.06 8.13 1.92
C ILE A 6 -3.63 6.90 1.14
N VAL A 7 -3.05 7.09 -0.06
CA VAL A 7 -2.46 6.00 -0.84
C VAL A 7 -1.00 6.31 -1.12
N THR A 8 -0.10 5.51 -0.55
CA THR A 8 1.34 5.64 -0.83
C THR A 8 1.75 4.81 -2.03
N GLY A 9 2.76 5.27 -2.79
CA GLY A 9 3.14 4.66 -4.06
C GLY A 9 2.10 4.84 -5.17
N ALA A 10 1.33 5.93 -5.10
CA ALA A 10 0.17 6.17 -5.97
C ALA A 10 0.52 6.50 -7.42
N SER A 11 1.77 6.78 -7.76
CA SER A 11 2.15 7.23 -9.11
C SER A 11 2.09 6.14 -10.18
N ARG A 12 2.10 4.85 -9.82
CA ARG A 12 2.09 3.73 -10.77
C ARG A 12 1.68 2.39 -10.14
N GLY A 13 1.48 1.37 -10.98
CA GLY A 13 1.25 -0.02 -10.57
C GLY A 13 0.08 -0.18 -9.63
N ILE A 14 0.25 -1.00 -8.58
CA ILE A 14 -0.82 -1.33 -7.63
C ILE A 14 -1.36 -0.07 -6.94
N GLY A 15 -0.49 0.85 -6.50
CA GLY A 15 -0.92 2.06 -5.80
C GLY A 15 -1.76 2.99 -6.67
N LYS A 16 -1.38 3.17 -7.94
CA LYS A 16 -2.20 3.91 -8.91
C LYS A 16 -3.56 3.25 -9.10
N ALA A 17 -3.58 1.94 -9.37
CA ALA A 17 -4.83 1.21 -9.57
C ALA A 17 -5.76 1.30 -8.34
N ILE A 18 -5.22 1.17 -7.11
CA ILE A 18 -6.00 1.36 -5.88
C ILE A 18 -6.53 2.80 -5.77
N ALA A 19 -5.75 3.81 -6.12
CA ALA A 19 -6.20 5.19 -6.07
C ALA A 19 -7.39 5.43 -7.01
N LEU A 20 -7.33 4.94 -8.26
CA LEU A 20 -8.43 5.03 -9.23
C LEU A 20 -9.67 4.26 -8.76
N GLU A 21 -9.46 3.08 -8.18
CA GLU A 21 -10.55 2.28 -7.59
C GLU A 21 -11.27 3.04 -6.46
N LEU A 22 -10.51 3.62 -5.51
CA LEU A 22 -11.08 4.40 -4.42
C LEU A 22 -11.77 5.68 -4.91
N ALA A 23 -11.22 6.33 -5.95
CA ALA A 23 -11.88 7.46 -6.62
C ALA A 23 -13.25 7.08 -7.17
N SER A 24 -13.36 5.94 -7.88
CA SER A 24 -14.63 5.42 -8.41
C SER A 24 -15.67 5.12 -7.32
N LEU A 25 -15.21 4.90 -6.09
CA LEU A 25 -16.05 4.69 -4.90
C LEU A 25 -16.37 5.99 -4.14
N GLY A 26 -15.92 7.15 -4.65
CA GLY A 26 -16.21 8.46 -4.10
C GLY A 26 -15.36 8.84 -2.88
N PHE A 27 -14.16 8.28 -2.73
CA PHE A 27 -13.22 8.69 -1.69
C PHE A 27 -12.53 10.00 -2.06
N ASP A 28 -12.34 10.88 -1.09
CA ASP A 28 -11.34 11.95 -1.18
C ASP A 28 -9.94 11.34 -0.99
N LEU A 29 -8.96 11.78 -1.79
CA LEU A 29 -7.67 11.10 -1.90
C LEU A 29 -6.49 12.00 -1.59
N ALA A 30 -5.54 11.50 -0.79
CA ALA A 30 -4.17 11.98 -0.69
C ALA A 30 -3.26 10.99 -1.42
N LEU A 31 -2.72 11.40 -2.56
CA LEU A 31 -1.84 10.60 -3.41
C LEU A 31 -0.39 10.89 -3.06
N VAL A 32 0.37 9.87 -2.66
CA VAL A 32 1.74 10.04 -2.19
C VAL A 32 2.72 9.27 -3.06
N ALA A 33 3.69 9.96 -3.63
CA ALA A 33 4.86 9.41 -4.33
C ALA A 33 5.94 10.48 -4.45
N ARG A 34 7.10 10.15 -5.03
CA ARG A 34 8.21 11.11 -5.22
C ARG A 34 8.06 12.00 -6.44
N ASP A 35 7.45 11.49 -7.50
CA ASP A 35 7.32 12.16 -8.78
C ASP A 35 6.02 12.96 -8.84
N THR A 36 6.14 14.28 -8.81
CA THR A 36 5.02 15.22 -8.82
C THR A 36 4.21 15.11 -10.11
N SER A 37 4.87 15.09 -11.27
CA SER A 37 4.17 15.02 -12.56
C SER A 37 3.40 13.73 -12.75
N ALA A 38 3.94 12.60 -12.25
CA ALA A 38 3.22 11.35 -12.26
C ALA A 38 2.02 11.34 -11.28
N LEU A 39 2.12 12.05 -10.14
CA LEU A 39 0.99 12.21 -9.22
C LEU A 39 -0.11 13.09 -9.84
N ASP A 40 0.26 14.18 -10.50
CA ASP A 40 -0.70 15.08 -11.15
C ASP A 40 -1.50 14.34 -12.24
N ALA A 41 -0.82 13.52 -13.06
CA ALA A 41 -1.49 12.70 -14.05
C ALA A 41 -2.47 11.69 -13.41
N VAL A 42 -2.08 11.06 -12.30
CA VAL A 42 -2.97 10.13 -11.58
C VAL A 42 -4.14 10.88 -10.93
N ALA A 43 -3.94 12.11 -10.46
CA ALA A 43 -5.01 12.94 -9.91
C ALA A 43 -6.08 13.26 -10.97
N GLU A 44 -5.67 13.60 -12.19
CA GLU A 44 -6.60 13.80 -13.32
C GLU A 44 -7.38 12.52 -13.65
N GLU A 45 -6.68 11.38 -13.72
CA GLU A 45 -7.34 10.09 -13.94
C GLU A 45 -8.30 9.71 -12.80
N ALA A 46 -7.94 10.02 -11.54
CA ALA A 46 -8.80 9.78 -10.38
C ALA A 46 -10.06 10.65 -10.42
N GLN A 47 -9.94 11.92 -10.81
CA GLN A 47 -11.11 12.78 -11.04
C GLN A 47 -12.03 12.22 -12.12
N ALA A 48 -11.47 11.74 -13.22
CA ALA A 48 -12.25 11.11 -14.29
C ALA A 48 -12.93 9.80 -13.82
N ALA A 49 -12.22 8.98 -13.03
CA ALA A 49 -12.74 7.72 -12.49
C ALA A 49 -13.87 7.92 -11.46
N ALA A 50 -13.91 9.07 -10.79
CA ALA A 50 -14.95 9.42 -9.83
C ALA A 50 -16.33 9.66 -10.49
N GLY A 51 -16.38 9.89 -11.82
CA GLY A 51 -17.62 10.17 -12.53
C GLY A 51 -18.32 11.42 -11.98
N ASP A 52 -19.57 11.26 -11.59
CA ASP A 52 -20.38 12.37 -11.02
C ASP A 52 -20.05 12.65 -9.53
N SER A 53 -19.13 11.91 -8.93
CA SER A 53 -18.71 12.14 -7.55
C SER A 53 -17.71 13.29 -7.49
N ASP A 54 -18.06 14.37 -6.80
CA ASP A 54 -17.20 15.54 -6.60
C ASP A 54 -16.14 15.22 -5.52
N ILE A 55 -15.09 14.47 -5.85
CA ILE A 55 -14.02 14.10 -4.92
C ILE A 55 -12.94 15.17 -4.84
N SER A 56 -12.29 15.28 -3.68
CA SER A 56 -11.06 16.07 -3.50
C SER A 56 -9.84 15.17 -3.68
N VAL A 57 -8.87 15.60 -4.49
CA VAL A 57 -7.60 14.90 -4.67
C VAL A 57 -6.46 15.85 -4.35
N VAL A 58 -5.57 15.45 -3.44
CA VAL A 58 -4.35 16.19 -3.11
C VAL A 58 -3.12 15.34 -3.44
N CYS A 59 -2.19 15.91 -4.21
CA CYS A 59 -0.89 15.33 -4.48
C CYS A 59 0.10 15.74 -3.38
N ILE A 60 0.77 14.77 -2.77
CA ILE A 60 1.77 14.99 -1.72
C ILE A 60 3.08 14.34 -2.18
N PRO A 61 3.95 15.11 -2.87
CA PRO A 61 5.28 14.63 -3.23
C PRO A 61 6.11 14.37 -1.97
N ALA A 62 6.54 13.12 -1.76
CA ALA A 62 7.33 12.75 -0.59
C ALA A 62 8.24 11.55 -0.86
N ASP A 63 9.45 11.57 -0.30
CA ASP A 63 10.31 10.40 -0.23
C ASP A 63 10.10 9.68 1.11
N LEU A 64 9.55 8.49 1.06
CA LEU A 64 9.31 7.66 2.26
C LEU A 64 10.61 7.15 2.93
N ALA A 65 11.76 7.37 2.32
CA ALA A 65 13.04 7.17 2.98
C ALA A 65 13.40 8.30 3.96
N ASP A 66 12.75 9.46 3.86
CA ASP A 66 12.85 10.53 4.85
C ASP A 66 12.07 10.16 6.13
N GLU A 67 12.69 10.40 7.29
CA GLU A 67 12.10 10.08 8.59
C GLU A 67 10.93 10.99 8.97
N ASN A 68 10.90 12.20 8.45
CA ASN A 68 9.84 13.18 8.71
C ASN A 68 8.63 13.00 7.78
N ALA A 69 8.82 12.35 6.62
CA ALA A 69 7.77 12.21 5.62
C ALA A 69 6.46 11.63 6.17
N PRO A 70 6.42 10.62 7.05
CA PRO A 70 5.16 10.10 7.58
C PRO A 70 4.30 11.14 8.31
N GLU A 71 4.89 11.97 9.17
CA GLU A 71 4.16 13.02 9.89
C GLU A 71 3.70 14.13 8.96
N GLU A 72 4.55 14.55 8.03
CA GLU A 72 4.23 15.58 7.03
C GLU A 72 3.10 15.15 6.09
N ILE A 73 3.11 13.89 5.60
CA ILE A 73 2.06 13.33 4.75
C ILE A 73 0.71 13.37 5.47
N VAL A 74 0.65 12.88 6.71
CA VAL A 74 -0.59 12.84 7.47
C VAL A 74 -1.07 14.26 7.80
N SER A 75 -0.17 15.15 8.22
CA SER A 75 -0.49 16.54 8.54
C SER A 75 -1.06 17.27 7.31
N GLN A 76 -0.43 17.13 6.13
CA GLN A 76 -0.94 17.70 4.89
C GLN A 76 -2.29 17.10 4.51
N THR A 77 -2.47 15.78 4.60
CA THR A 77 -3.75 15.13 4.34
C THR A 77 -4.86 15.70 5.20
N VAL A 78 -4.63 15.80 6.50
CA VAL A 78 -5.62 16.33 7.46
C VAL A 78 -5.93 17.81 7.17
N ARG A 79 -4.92 18.58 6.84
CA ARG A 79 -5.10 20.01 6.48
C ARG A 79 -6.02 20.19 5.27
N TRP A 80 -5.89 19.34 4.25
CA TRP A 80 -6.63 19.48 2.99
C TRP A 80 -7.95 18.72 2.97
N LEU A 81 -7.98 17.51 3.53
CA LEU A 81 -9.14 16.64 3.49
C LEU A 81 -9.93 16.62 4.82
N GLY A 82 -9.35 17.14 5.91
CA GLY A 82 -10.01 17.23 7.21
C GLY A 82 -10.01 15.94 8.04
N GLY A 83 -9.21 14.92 7.68
CA GLY A 83 -9.10 13.66 8.44
C GLY A 83 -8.54 12.50 7.62
N VAL A 84 -8.53 11.31 8.22
CA VAL A 84 -8.09 10.05 7.58
C VAL A 84 -9.03 8.92 8.01
N ASP A 85 -9.68 8.27 7.04
CA ASP A 85 -10.51 7.09 7.26
C ASP A 85 -9.81 5.80 6.82
N LEU A 86 -8.98 5.90 5.77
CA LEU A 86 -8.26 4.77 5.18
C LEU A 86 -6.80 5.15 4.94
N LEU A 87 -5.88 4.31 5.41
CA LEU A 87 -4.46 4.38 5.05
C LEU A 87 -4.09 3.14 4.24
N VAL A 88 -3.62 3.35 2.99
CA VAL A 88 -3.09 2.28 2.14
C VAL A 88 -1.58 2.44 2.00
N ASN A 89 -0.83 1.62 2.72
CA ASN A 89 0.61 1.52 2.59
C ASN A 89 0.95 0.59 1.42
N CYS A 90 1.09 1.17 0.22
CA CYS A 90 1.37 0.44 -1.02
C CYS A 90 2.77 0.72 -1.59
N ALA A 91 3.42 1.81 -1.17
CA ALA A 91 4.77 2.10 -1.61
C ALA A 91 5.73 0.96 -1.26
N GLY A 92 6.64 0.70 -2.16
CA GLY A 92 7.69 -0.30 -1.94
C GLY A 92 8.77 -0.22 -2.99
N ILE A 93 9.96 -0.65 -2.61
CA ILE A 93 11.10 -0.83 -3.50
C ILE A 93 11.60 -2.26 -3.34
N ALA A 94 12.07 -2.84 -4.42
CA ALA A 94 12.64 -4.17 -4.44
C ALA A 94 13.99 -4.13 -5.16
N GLN A 95 14.87 -5.01 -4.74
CA GLN A 95 16.12 -5.27 -5.42
C GLN A 95 16.28 -6.78 -5.54
N ALA A 96 16.65 -7.23 -6.71
CA ALA A 96 17.10 -8.57 -6.97
C ALA A 96 18.65 -8.57 -7.07
N GLY A 97 19.28 -9.55 -6.47
CA GLY A 97 20.73 -9.71 -6.49
C GLY A 97 21.19 -10.71 -5.47
N SER A 98 22.41 -11.23 -5.63
CA SER A 98 23.01 -12.17 -4.70
C SER A 98 23.04 -11.60 -3.28
N PHE A 99 22.82 -12.44 -2.29
CA PHE A 99 22.95 -12.07 -0.87
C PHE A 99 24.28 -11.36 -0.58
N THR A 100 25.36 -11.81 -1.21
CA THR A 100 26.71 -11.25 -1.01
C THR A 100 26.91 -9.87 -1.63
N GLU A 101 26.01 -9.41 -2.49
CA GLU A 101 26.08 -8.13 -3.20
C GLU A 101 25.22 -7.04 -2.57
N VAL A 102 24.37 -7.38 -1.59
CA VAL A 102 23.51 -6.41 -0.91
C VAL A 102 24.37 -5.51 -0.02
N THR A 103 24.40 -4.21 -0.35
CA THR A 103 25.12 -3.23 0.46
C THR A 103 24.28 -2.74 1.66
N PRO A 104 24.92 -2.19 2.72
CA PRO A 104 24.20 -1.55 3.82
C PRO A 104 23.23 -0.47 3.39
N GLU A 105 23.61 0.35 2.40
CA GLU A 105 22.79 1.45 1.86
C GLU A 105 21.52 0.91 1.19
N GLN A 106 21.66 -0.15 0.41
CA GLN A 106 20.54 -0.82 -0.25
C GLN A 106 19.58 -1.43 0.78
N TRP A 107 20.13 -2.13 1.79
CA TRP A 107 19.37 -2.66 2.90
C TRP A 107 18.60 -1.55 3.62
N ASN A 108 19.29 -0.49 4.03
CA ASN A 108 18.68 0.62 4.76
C ASN A 108 17.57 1.30 3.95
N SER A 109 17.78 1.54 2.65
CA SER A 109 16.77 2.12 1.76
C SER A 109 15.54 1.24 1.65
N ILE A 110 15.71 -0.08 1.46
CA ILE A 110 14.59 -1.04 1.37
C ILE A 110 13.80 -1.06 2.68
N PHE A 111 14.47 -1.12 3.83
CA PHE A 111 13.78 -1.12 5.12
C PHE A 111 13.12 0.22 5.44
N ALA A 112 13.72 1.32 5.06
CA ALA A 112 13.15 2.66 5.22
C ALA A 112 11.78 2.76 4.54
N VAL A 113 11.69 2.37 3.27
CA VAL A 113 10.45 2.48 2.49
C VAL A 113 9.46 1.37 2.82
N ASN A 114 9.91 0.10 2.92
CA ASN A 114 9.00 -1.04 2.98
C ASN A 114 8.50 -1.36 4.39
N ALA A 115 9.21 -0.95 5.43
CA ALA A 115 8.90 -1.31 6.82
C ALA A 115 8.80 -0.09 7.74
N ARG A 116 9.82 0.78 7.77
CA ARG A 116 9.84 1.95 8.65
C ARG A 116 8.73 2.94 8.32
N ALA A 117 8.61 3.35 7.06
CA ALA A 117 7.61 4.33 6.65
C ALA A 117 6.16 3.86 6.93
N PRO A 118 5.72 2.63 6.57
CA PRO A 118 4.41 2.12 6.97
C PRO A 118 4.15 2.14 8.48
N PHE A 119 5.17 1.80 9.28
CA PHE A 119 5.05 1.86 10.75
C PHE A 119 4.75 3.28 11.22
N PHE A 120 5.53 4.26 10.79
CA PHE A 120 5.37 5.65 11.22
C PHE A 120 4.16 6.34 10.60
N LEU A 121 3.75 5.97 9.38
CA LEU A 121 2.46 6.41 8.80
C LEU A 121 1.27 5.91 9.63
N CYS A 122 1.27 4.64 10.05
CA CYS A 122 0.25 4.12 10.94
C CYS A 122 0.24 4.88 12.28
N LYS A 123 1.42 5.17 12.85
CA LYS A 123 1.55 5.94 14.10
C LYS A 123 0.99 7.36 13.94
N ALA A 124 1.39 8.08 12.90
CA ALA A 124 0.93 9.44 12.63
C ALA A 124 -0.58 9.52 12.32
N ALA A 125 -1.11 8.55 11.57
CA ALA A 125 -2.53 8.51 11.22
C ALA A 125 -3.43 8.05 12.38
N LEU A 126 -2.90 7.38 13.40
CA LEU A 126 -3.69 6.74 14.46
C LEU A 126 -4.67 7.69 15.18
N PRO A 127 -4.32 8.93 15.55
CA PRO A 127 -5.27 9.85 16.16
C PRO A 127 -6.52 10.08 15.30
N TYR A 128 -6.33 10.29 14.01
CA TYR A 128 -7.40 10.58 13.05
C TYR A 128 -8.22 9.35 12.71
N LEU A 129 -7.59 8.18 12.61
CA LEU A 129 -8.29 6.91 12.43
C LEU A 129 -9.22 6.60 13.61
N LYS A 130 -8.84 6.98 14.85
CA LYS A 130 -9.72 6.82 16.02
C LYS A 130 -10.98 7.68 15.97
N GLU A 131 -10.97 8.77 15.24
CA GLU A 131 -12.10 9.68 15.05
C GLU A 131 -12.99 9.28 13.87
N SER A 132 -12.52 8.37 13.02
CA SER A 132 -13.25 7.90 11.85
C SER A 132 -14.40 6.98 12.22
N ALA A 133 -15.51 7.08 11.48
CA ALA A 133 -16.63 6.15 11.61
C ALA A 133 -16.35 4.77 10.99
N LYS A 134 -15.36 4.66 10.09
CA LYS A 134 -14.99 3.43 9.39
C LYS A 134 -13.47 3.31 9.22
N PRO A 135 -12.71 3.32 10.31
CA PRO A 135 -11.27 3.36 10.23
C PRO A 135 -10.68 2.06 9.68
N MET A 136 -9.74 2.20 8.75
CA MET A 136 -9.10 1.03 8.14
C MET A 136 -7.65 1.32 7.75
N VAL A 137 -6.79 0.32 7.89
CA VAL A 137 -5.43 0.31 7.35
C VAL A 137 -5.25 -0.92 6.46
N ILE A 138 -4.71 -0.71 5.27
CA ILE A 138 -4.35 -1.78 4.32
C ILE A 138 -2.86 -1.69 4.06
N ASN A 139 -2.13 -2.74 4.43
CA ASN A 139 -0.71 -2.86 4.15
C ASN A 139 -0.49 -3.81 2.97
N ILE A 140 0.13 -3.33 1.89
CA ILE A 140 0.49 -4.16 0.74
C ILE A 140 1.87 -4.76 0.98
N SER A 141 1.87 -6.04 1.34
CA SER A 141 3.09 -6.82 1.51
C SER A 141 3.47 -7.55 0.21
N SER A 142 3.77 -8.81 0.30
CA SER A 142 4.06 -9.73 -0.79
C SER A 142 4.01 -11.16 -0.26
N VAL A 143 3.89 -12.15 -1.14
CA VAL A 143 4.11 -13.57 -0.78
C VAL A 143 5.50 -13.79 -0.16
N VAL A 144 6.50 -12.97 -0.52
CA VAL A 144 7.83 -13.01 0.10
C VAL A 144 7.87 -12.48 1.53
N GLY A 145 6.78 -11.95 2.06
CA GLY A 145 6.62 -11.66 3.49
C GLY A 145 6.31 -12.91 4.34
N PHE A 146 6.16 -14.09 3.71
CA PHE A 146 5.87 -15.37 4.35
C PHE A 146 6.80 -16.47 3.91
N LYS A 147 7.42 -16.35 2.74
CA LYS A 147 8.38 -17.30 2.20
C LYS A 147 9.56 -16.59 1.55
N GLY A 148 10.66 -17.32 1.37
CA GLY A 148 11.89 -16.79 0.78
C GLY A 148 12.04 -17.18 -0.68
N TYR A 149 12.64 -16.30 -1.46
CA TYR A 149 13.16 -16.59 -2.79
C TYR A 149 14.63 -16.21 -2.87
N ALA A 150 15.42 -17.00 -3.57
CA ALA A 150 16.80 -16.65 -3.85
C ALA A 150 16.89 -15.25 -4.48
N ASN A 151 17.97 -14.53 -4.22
CA ASN A 151 18.25 -13.19 -4.72
C ASN A 151 17.27 -12.08 -4.26
N GLN A 152 16.51 -12.32 -3.19
CA GLN A 152 15.55 -11.33 -2.62
C GLN A 152 15.71 -11.17 -1.10
N SER A 153 16.91 -11.35 -0.57
CA SER A 153 17.14 -11.39 0.89
C SER A 153 16.67 -10.12 1.62
N ALA A 154 17.11 -8.94 1.18
CA ALA A 154 16.72 -7.67 1.81
C ALA A 154 15.23 -7.38 1.62
N TYR A 155 14.70 -7.60 0.42
CA TYR A 155 13.28 -7.40 0.12
C TYR A 155 12.38 -8.32 0.94
N SER A 156 12.68 -9.63 0.97
CA SER A 156 11.93 -10.60 1.78
C SER A 156 11.96 -10.23 3.25
N SER A 157 13.14 -9.87 3.78
CA SER A 157 13.28 -9.46 5.19
C SER A 157 12.40 -8.24 5.50
N SER A 158 12.38 -7.23 4.63
CA SER A 158 11.55 -6.04 4.83
C SER A 158 10.05 -6.34 4.78
N LYS A 159 9.61 -7.25 3.91
CA LYS A 159 8.20 -7.65 3.81
C LYS A 159 7.77 -8.57 4.95
N HIS A 160 8.67 -9.38 5.51
CA HIS A 160 8.44 -10.09 6.77
C HIS A 160 8.31 -9.11 7.95
N ALA A 161 9.16 -8.06 8.01
CA ALA A 161 9.05 -7.03 9.02
C ALA A 161 7.69 -6.30 8.96
N LEU A 162 7.23 -5.93 7.76
CA LEU A 162 5.91 -5.33 7.55
C LEU A 162 4.78 -6.28 7.99
N ALA A 163 4.86 -7.56 7.63
CA ALA A 163 3.86 -8.55 8.00
C ALA A 163 3.83 -8.77 9.54
N GLY A 164 5.00 -8.83 10.18
CA GLY A 164 5.13 -8.92 11.64
C GLY A 164 4.52 -7.72 12.35
N PHE A 165 4.90 -6.51 11.93
CA PHE A 165 4.34 -5.26 12.44
C PHE A 165 2.80 -5.23 12.29
N THR A 166 2.29 -5.55 11.11
CA THR A 166 0.84 -5.50 10.83
C THR A 166 0.05 -6.36 11.81
N LYS A 167 0.54 -7.55 12.15
CA LYS A 167 -0.11 -8.49 13.10
C LYS A 167 -0.16 -7.93 14.53
N VAL A 168 0.89 -7.23 14.96
CA VAL A 168 0.93 -6.59 16.29
C VAL A 168 0.01 -5.37 16.29
N PHE A 169 0.17 -4.49 15.32
CA PHE A 169 -0.62 -3.27 15.19
C PHE A 169 -2.13 -3.57 15.14
N ALA A 170 -2.56 -4.58 14.40
CA ALA A 170 -3.95 -4.98 14.34
C ALA A 170 -4.55 -5.29 15.73
N LYS A 171 -3.78 -5.97 16.60
CA LYS A 171 -4.21 -6.27 17.97
C LYS A 171 -4.28 -5.03 18.85
N GLU A 172 -3.30 -4.14 18.72
CA GLU A 172 -3.22 -2.93 19.53
C GLU A 172 -4.33 -1.91 19.20
N VAL A 173 -4.77 -1.87 17.93
CA VAL A 173 -5.80 -0.90 17.49
C VAL A 173 -7.21 -1.49 17.42
N GLN A 174 -7.37 -2.80 17.58
CA GLN A 174 -8.67 -3.46 17.62
C GLN A 174 -9.64 -2.84 18.65
N PRO A 175 -9.23 -2.47 19.88
CA PRO A 175 -10.12 -1.83 20.85
C PRO A 175 -10.70 -0.48 20.38
N PHE A 176 -10.08 0.15 19.39
CA PHE A 176 -10.56 1.40 18.77
C PHE A 176 -11.44 1.17 17.55
N GLY A 177 -11.76 -0.09 17.22
CA GLY A 177 -12.57 -0.44 16.05
C GLY A 177 -11.86 -0.30 14.71
N ILE A 178 -10.53 -0.10 14.71
CA ILE A 178 -9.73 0.06 13.48
C ILE A 178 -9.50 -1.32 12.87
N ARG A 179 -9.88 -1.48 11.60
CA ARG A 179 -9.62 -2.70 10.83
C ARG A 179 -8.25 -2.61 10.16
N VAL A 180 -7.46 -3.65 10.30
CA VAL A 180 -6.13 -3.73 9.69
C VAL A 180 -6.06 -4.97 8.82
N HIS A 181 -5.66 -4.78 7.57
CA HIS A 181 -5.58 -5.84 6.57
C HIS A 181 -4.19 -5.92 5.96
N LEU A 182 -3.71 -7.14 5.75
CA LEU A 182 -2.46 -7.42 5.05
C LEU A 182 -2.79 -8.08 3.70
N ILE A 183 -2.47 -7.43 2.61
CA ILE A 183 -2.61 -8.00 1.26
C ILE A 183 -1.22 -8.41 0.79
N SER A 184 -1.05 -9.68 0.45
CA SER A 184 0.24 -10.29 0.12
C SER A 184 0.20 -10.91 -1.27
N PRO A 185 0.36 -10.08 -2.33
CA PRO A 185 0.35 -10.56 -3.70
C PRO A 185 1.64 -11.26 -4.08
N GLY A 186 1.55 -12.19 -5.01
CA GLY A 186 2.65 -12.73 -5.80
C GLY A 186 3.13 -11.73 -6.86
N GLY A 187 3.65 -12.24 -7.98
CA GLY A 187 4.08 -11.37 -9.08
C GLY A 187 2.88 -10.65 -9.72
N VAL A 188 2.83 -9.33 -9.56
CA VAL A 188 1.81 -8.45 -10.17
C VAL A 188 2.41 -7.76 -11.40
N ALA A 189 1.63 -7.54 -12.45
CA ALA A 189 2.03 -6.90 -13.71
C ALA A 189 2.41 -5.43 -13.51
N THR A 190 3.60 -5.20 -12.93
CA THR A 190 4.15 -3.90 -12.63
C THR A 190 5.58 -3.78 -13.16
N GLU A 191 6.06 -2.55 -13.30
CA GLU A 191 7.45 -2.30 -13.68
C GLU A 191 8.43 -2.95 -12.68
N MET A 192 8.14 -2.90 -11.39
CA MET A 192 8.95 -3.55 -10.35
C MET A 192 9.18 -5.03 -10.65
N VAL A 193 8.12 -5.78 -10.96
CA VAL A 193 8.22 -7.22 -11.24
C VAL A 193 8.97 -7.48 -12.54
N ARG A 194 8.75 -6.68 -13.59
CA ARG A 194 9.50 -6.81 -14.86
C ARG A 194 11.00 -6.63 -14.66
N GLN A 195 11.41 -5.73 -13.75
CA GLN A 195 12.82 -5.48 -13.45
C GLN A 195 13.44 -6.54 -12.54
N THR A 196 12.71 -7.02 -11.53
CA THR A 196 13.25 -7.91 -10.50
C THR A 196 13.02 -9.40 -10.77
N ARG A 197 12.05 -9.73 -11.62
CA ARG A 197 11.65 -11.10 -11.98
C ARG A 197 11.36 -11.23 -13.48
N PRO A 198 12.33 -10.92 -14.33
CA PRO A 198 12.19 -11.06 -15.80
C PRO A 198 11.97 -12.51 -16.26
N ASP A 199 12.21 -13.46 -15.36
CA ASP A 199 11.98 -14.89 -15.55
C ASP A 199 10.50 -15.29 -15.57
N ILE A 200 9.60 -14.44 -15.09
CA ILE A 200 8.17 -14.72 -15.06
C ILE A 200 7.53 -14.33 -16.39
N ASN A 201 6.80 -15.26 -17.00
CA ASN A 201 6.01 -14.95 -18.18
C ASN A 201 5.00 -13.83 -17.86
N PRO A 202 4.97 -12.71 -18.62
CA PRO A 202 4.03 -11.61 -18.39
C PRO A 202 2.55 -12.04 -18.35
N ASP A 203 2.16 -13.04 -19.13
CA ASP A 203 0.78 -13.55 -19.16
C ASP A 203 0.36 -14.28 -17.88
N ASP A 204 1.33 -14.67 -17.07
CA ASP A 204 1.10 -15.34 -15.78
C ASP A 204 1.03 -14.38 -14.59
N LEU A 205 1.23 -13.08 -14.83
CA LEU A 205 1.22 -12.09 -13.76
C LEU A 205 -0.21 -11.73 -13.34
N ILE A 206 -0.40 -11.59 -12.03
CA ILE A 206 -1.61 -11.01 -11.45
C ILE A 206 -1.77 -9.59 -11.97
N GLN A 207 -2.97 -9.19 -12.37
CA GLN A 207 -3.21 -7.83 -12.81
C GLN A 207 -3.45 -6.91 -11.58
N PRO A 208 -3.02 -5.63 -11.61
CA PRO A 208 -3.28 -4.69 -10.51
C PRO A 208 -4.77 -4.60 -10.13
N GLU A 209 -5.66 -4.75 -11.10
CA GLU A 209 -7.12 -4.72 -10.95
C GLU A 209 -7.63 -5.84 -10.04
N GLU A 210 -7.01 -7.03 -10.06
CA GLU A 210 -7.35 -8.13 -9.16
C GLU A 210 -7.05 -7.78 -7.68
N ILE A 211 -6.04 -6.93 -7.44
CA ILE A 211 -5.79 -6.40 -6.09
C ILE A 211 -6.83 -5.35 -5.71
N CYS A 212 -7.29 -4.55 -6.69
CA CYS A 212 -8.34 -3.56 -6.47
C CYS A 212 -9.67 -4.20 -6.11
N GLU A 213 -10.02 -5.37 -6.67
CA GLU A 213 -11.22 -6.13 -6.28
C GLU A 213 -11.22 -6.46 -4.78
N ILE A 214 -10.06 -6.83 -4.24
CA ILE A 214 -9.92 -7.11 -2.80
C ILE A 214 -10.07 -5.81 -1.99
N VAL A 215 -9.45 -4.71 -2.43
CA VAL A 215 -9.60 -3.42 -1.77
C VAL A 215 -11.06 -2.97 -1.80
N ARG A 216 -11.74 -3.04 -2.96
CA ARG A 216 -13.18 -2.76 -3.10
C ARG A 216 -13.99 -3.59 -2.11
N PHE A 217 -13.76 -4.90 -2.07
CA PHE A 217 -14.42 -5.80 -1.13
C PHE A 217 -14.24 -5.34 0.33
N LEU A 218 -13.01 -4.99 0.74
CA LEU A 218 -12.70 -4.57 2.10
C LEU A 218 -13.43 -3.26 2.48
N VAL A 219 -13.38 -2.24 1.61
CA VAL A 219 -13.93 -0.91 1.93
C VAL A 219 -15.45 -0.84 1.81
N THR A 220 -16.07 -1.71 1.00
CA THR A 220 -17.52 -1.71 0.77
C THR A 220 -18.29 -2.70 1.63
N ARG A 221 -17.60 -3.72 2.20
CA ARG A 221 -18.30 -4.76 2.95
C ARG A 221 -18.99 -4.22 4.20
N LYS A 222 -20.17 -4.78 4.47
CA LYS A 222 -20.95 -4.55 5.67
C LYS A 222 -20.94 -5.83 6.49
N GLY A 223 -20.62 -5.77 7.77
CA GLY A 223 -20.67 -6.95 8.63
C GLY A 223 -19.62 -6.92 9.75
N LYS A 224 -19.76 -7.85 10.70
CA LYS A 224 -18.93 -7.92 11.92
C LYS A 224 -17.66 -8.74 11.75
N GLY A 225 -17.59 -9.64 10.76
CA GLY A 225 -16.37 -10.42 10.51
C GLY A 225 -15.27 -9.55 9.90
N THR A 226 -14.02 -9.89 10.12
CA THR A 226 -12.84 -9.28 9.46
C THR A 226 -12.02 -10.36 8.76
N ILE A 227 -11.27 -9.98 7.76
CA ILE A 227 -10.30 -10.85 7.09
C ILE A 227 -8.94 -10.18 7.27
N ASP A 228 -8.12 -10.75 8.12
CA ASP A 228 -6.85 -10.12 8.50
C ASP A 228 -5.83 -10.14 7.36
N GLN A 229 -5.89 -11.20 6.51
CA GLN A 229 -4.86 -11.43 5.51
C GLN A 229 -5.42 -12.05 4.24
N PHE A 230 -4.95 -11.53 3.09
CA PHE A 230 -5.09 -12.12 1.78
C PHE A 230 -3.72 -12.58 1.27
N TYR A 231 -3.59 -13.85 0.98
CA TYR A 231 -2.43 -14.42 0.33
C TYR A 231 -2.81 -14.76 -1.11
N ILE A 232 -2.26 -14.01 -2.07
CA ILE A 232 -2.66 -14.12 -3.48
C ILE A 232 -1.45 -14.59 -4.27
N ARG A 233 -1.45 -15.83 -4.70
CA ARG A 233 -0.42 -16.38 -5.58
C ARG A 233 -0.85 -16.34 -7.04
N ARG A 234 0.10 -16.33 -7.96
CA ARG A 234 -0.21 -16.59 -9.38
C ARG A 234 -0.81 -17.98 -9.52
N PHE A 235 -1.81 -18.12 -10.38
CA PHE A 235 -2.53 -19.39 -10.55
C PHE A 235 -1.59 -20.57 -10.85
N ASN A 236 -0.60 -20.35 -11.70
CA ASN A 236 0.38 -21.36 -12.12
C ASN A 236 1.58 -21.54 -11.16
N SER A 237 1.64 -20.87 -10.01
CA SER A 237 2.60 -21.20 -8.96
C SER A 237 2.09 -22.37 -8.10
N LEU A 238 3.02 -23.06 -7.41
CA LEU A 238 2.64 -24.17 -6.53
C LEU A 238 1.61 -23.73 -5.48
N ALA A 239 0.57 -24.53 -5.31
CA ALA A 239 -0.46 -24.30 -4.32
C ALA A 239 0.06 -24.67 -2.92
N PHE A 240 -0.27 -23.85 -1.92
CA PHE A 240 0.08 -24.07 -0.51
C PHE A 240 1.59 -24.21 -0.23
N ASP A 241 2.44 -23.68 -1.10
CA ASP A 241 3.88 -23.63 -0.95
C ASP A 241 4.33 -22.40 -0.13
#